data_20d3d45229668fdea0608c32575b2d1e
#
_entry.id   20d3d45229668fdea0608c32575b2d1e
#
_cell.length_a   1.000
_cell.length_b   1.000
_cell.length_c   1.000
_cell.angle_alpha   90.00
_cell.angle_beta   90.00
_cell.angle_gamma   90.00
#
_symmetry.space_group_name_H-M   'P 1'
#
loop_
_entity.id
_entity.type
_entity.pdbx_description
1 polymer ?
#
loop_
_entity_poly.entity_id
_entity_poly.type
_entity_poly.pdbx_seq_one_letter_code
_entity_poly.pdbx_strand_id
1 'polypeptide(L)'
;VNERSRSVLVIGAGVQGLSTATVLAEAGHRVRVRTSEHPSGTTSAVAGAVWGPTSLWPVERARRWAERTYGVFLELATDPATGVHSASGIVAGRTEFPESPPGALGLLDGVRPCGAGELPPGFAVGLRATLPLVDMPRYMEYLSDRFLNAGGELVHSTVQSLSEAAAESSLVVNCAGVGARELVGDPGVRPVSGQHVIVENPGLEEFFVELSDVGEWTSYMPHGQRLVLGGTAVEHDWDRTPDPQVTEGILRRCGAIQPVLHEARVREELVGLRPRSDSVRLHTEHYEGARIVHDYGHGGSGVMVSWGCAYEAAGLLLADLDD
;
A
#
# COMPACT_ATOMS: atom_id res chain seq x y z
N VAL A 1 20.28 -25.49 14.60
CA VAL A 1 18.91 -25.25 14.12
C VAL A 1 18.07 -24.94 15.34
N ASN A 2 17.45 -23.76 15.37
CA ASN A 2 16.59 -23.35 16.49
C ASN A 2 15.34 -24.27 16.46
N GLU A 3 15.06 -25.01 17.53
CA GLU A 3 13.95 -25.99 17.62
C GLU A 3 12.58 -25.33 17.36
N ARG A 4 12.50 -24.00 17.44
CA ARG A 4 11.29 -23.20 17.14
C ARG A 4 11.16 -22.70 15.71
N SER A 5 12.14 -22.99 14.83
CA SER A 5 12.08 -22.55 13.43
C SER A 5 11.03 -23.35 12.65
N ARG A 6 10.04 -22.68 12.09
CA ARG A 6 8.95 -23.26 11.27
C ARG A 6 9.18 -22.95 9.79
N SER A 7 8.63 -23.79 8.91
CA SER A 7 8.57 -23.50 7.47
C SER A 7 7.25 -22.82 7.17
N VAL A 8 7.30 -21.68 6.48
CA VAL A 8 6.16 -20.86 6.14
C VAL A 8 6.15 -20.55 4.64
N LEU A 9 4.99 -20.70 4.00
CA LEU A 9 4.74 -20.24 2.64
C LEU A 9 3.95 -18.93 2.68
N VAL A 10 4.45 -17.89 2.00
CA VAL A 10 3.71 -16.64 1.74
C VAL A 10 3.36 -16.56 0.27
N ILE A 11 2.10 -16.28 -0.05
CA ILE A 11 1.61 -16.16 -1.43
C ILE A 11 1.48 -14.69 -1.80
N GLY A 12 2.26 -14.24 -2.78
CA GLY A 12 2.30 -12.86 -3.26
C GLY A 12 3.45 -12.03 -2.71
N ALA A 13 4.13 -11.29 -3.59
CA ALA A 13 5.26 -10.40 -3.29
C ALA A 13 4.91 -8.91 -3.40
N GLY A 14 3.64 -8.56 -3.16
CA GLY A 14 3.24 -7.18 -2.90
C GLY A 14 3.66 -6.73 -1.50
N VAL A 15 3.35 -5.49 -1.15
CA VAL A 15 3.75 -4.92 0.16
C VAL A 15 3.27 -5.75 1.36
N GLN A 16 2.07 -6.34 1.32
CA GLN A 16 1.58 -7.19 2.41
C GLN A 16 2.42 -8.46 2.55
N GLY A 17 2.64 -9.15 1.42
CA GLY A 17 3.41 -10.39 1.43
C GLY A 17 4.86 -10.19 1.85
N LEU A 18 5.55 -9.19 1.31
CA LEU A 18 6.95 -8.93 1.67
C LEU A 18 7.09 -8.42 3.11
N SER A 19 6.19 -7.55 3.61
CA SER A 19 6.23 -7.13 5.01
C SER A 19 6.01 -8.31 5.95
N THR A 20 5.01 -9.17 5.67
CA THR A 20 4.72 -10.37 6.47
C THR A 20 5.86 -11.38 6.42
N ALA A 21 6.40 -11.64 5.23
CA ALA A 21 7.54 -12.54 5.05
C ALA A 21 8.79 -12.06 5.81
N THR A 22 9.04 -10.74 5.79
CA THR A 22 10.15 -10.13 6.52
C THR A 22 9.98 -10.31 8.03
N VAL A 23 8.80 -10.00 8.58
CA VAL A 23 8.51 -10.19 10.02
C VAL A 23 8.76 -11.63 10.44
N LEU A 24 8.31 -12.60 9.66
CA LEU A 24 8.48 -14.03 9.96
C LEU A 24 9.93 -14.49 9.80
N ALA A 25 10.64 -14.04 8.76
CA ALA A 25 12.03 -14.41 8.54
C ALA A 25 12.96 -13.82 9.62
N GLU A 26 12.76 -12.56 10.00
CA GLU A 26 13.50 -11.90 11.09
C GLU A 26 13.21 -12.53 12.46
N ALA A 27 12.03 -13.15 12.64
CA ALA A 27 11.72 -13.97 13.83
C ALA A 27 12.40 -15.34 13.80
N GLY A 28 13.16 -15.70 12.75
CA GLY A 28 13.95 -16.91 12.64
C GLY A 28 13.22 -18.09 11.98
N HIS A 29 12.08 -17.85 11.32
CA HIS A 29 11.39 -18.88 10.55
C HIS A 29 11.96 -19.02 9.14
N ARG A 30 11.82 -20.20 8.54
CA ARG A 30 12.18 -20.45 7.13
C ARG A 30 11.01 -20.03 6.25
N VAL A 31 11.13 -18.90 5.57
CA VAL A 31 10.05 -18.31 4.80
C VAL A 31 10.34 -18.37 3.32
N ARG A 32 9.39 -18.94 2.57
CA ARG A 32 9.36 -18.89 1.11
C ARG A 32 8.20 -18.02 0.64
N VAL A 33 8.49 -17.05 -0.22
CA VAL A 33 7.47 -16.27 -0.92
C VAL A 33 7.32 -16.82 -2.33
N ARG A 34 6.10 -17.22 -2.71
CA ARG A 34 5.77 -17.55 -4.10
C ARG A 34 4.92 -16.42 -4.70
N THR A 35 5.28 -15.99 -5.89
CA THR A 35 4.64 -14.85 -6.54
C THR A 35 4.49 -15.06 -8.04
N SER A 36 3.35 -14.63 -8.61
CA SER A 36 3.10 -14.65 -10.05
C SER A 36 3.79 -13.52 -10.80
N GLU A 37 4.15 -12.43 -10.10
CA GLU A 37 4.81 -11.25 -10.68
C GLU A 37 6.04 -10.89 -9.85
N HIS A 38 7.05 -10.32 -10.49
CA HIS A 38 8.18 -9.72 -9.77
C HIS A 38 7.66 -8.61 -8.82
N PRO A 39 8.28 -8.37 -7.64
CA PRO A 39 7.85 -7.30 -6.72
C PRO A 39 7.63 -5.94 -7.38
N SER A 40 8.49 -5.57 -8.34
CA SER A 40 8.38 -4.33 -9.13
C SER A 40 7.20 -4.28 -10.11
N GLY A 41 6.58 -5.42 -10.44
CA GLY A 41 5.40 -5.52 -11.31
C GLY A 41 4.07 -5.52 -10.56
N THR A 42 4.12 -5.58 -9.23
CA THR A 42 2.91 -5.65 -8.41
C THR A 42 2.19 -4.29 -8.32
N THR A 43 0.90 -4.35 -7.99
CA THR A 43 0.11 -3.12 -7.70
C THR A 43 0.77 -2.25 -6.63
N SER A 44 1.51 -2.83 -5.70
CA SER A 44 2.21 -2.07 -4.67
C SER A 44 3.30 -1.17 -5.23
N ALA A 45 4.04 -1.63 -6.24
CA ALA A 45 5.14 -0.87 -6.84
C ALA A 45 4.69 0.40 -7.58
N VAL A 46 3.42 0.44 -8.01
CA VAL A 46 2.85 1.58 -8.75
C VAL A 46 1.98 2.50 -7.88
N ALA A 47 1.89 2.25 -6.58
CA ALA A 47 1.14 3.10 -5.66
C ALA A 47 1.81 4.47 -5.49
N GLY A 48 1.01 5.52 -5.29
CA GLY A 48 1.53 6.86 -4.98
C GLY A 48 2.03 7.02 -3.55
N ALA A 49 1.52 6.21 -2.66
CA ALA A 49 1.92 5.90 -1.30
C ALA A 49 2.31 7.08 -0.39
N VAL A 50 1.30 7.74 0.13
CA VAL A 50 1.38 8.59 1.32
C VAL A 50 0.69 7.87 2.48
N TRP A 51 1.29 7.91 3.67
CA TRP A 51 0.58 7.46 4.87
C TRP A 51 -0.41 8.55 5.30
N GLY A 52 -1.66 8.17 5.56
CA GLY A 52 -2.68 9.16 5.89
C GLY A 52 -4.06 8.55 6.15
N PRO A 53 -5.15 9.25 5.82
CA PRO A 53 -6.50 8.76 6.05
C PRO A 53 -6.77 7.44 5.34
N THR A 54 -7.48 6.54 6.02
CA THR A 54 -7.93 5.28 5.46
C THR A 54 -9.41 5.07 5.73
N SER A 55 -10.12 4.51 4.75
CA SER A 55 -11.52 4.10 4.87
C SER A 55 -11.67 2.57 5.01
N LEU A 56 -10.66 1.88 5.49
CA LEU A 56 -10.70 0.44 5.65
C LEU A 56 -11.65 0.00 6.77
N TRP A 57 -12.27 -1.16 6.55
CA TRP A 57 -13.11 -1.82 7.53
C TRP A 57 -12.47 -3.17 7.94
N PRO A 58 -12.49 -3.60 9.20
CA PRO A 58 -13.11 -2.93 10.38
C PRO A 58 -12.28 -1.73 10.88
N VAL A 59 -12.94 -0.62 11.16
CA VAL A 59 -12.31 0.69 11.45
C VAL A 59 -11.28 0.61 12.59
N GLU A 60 -11.63 0.00 13.72
CA GLU A 60 -10.76 -0.09 14.88
C GLU A 60 -9.50 -0.94 14.63
N ARG A 61 -9.61 -2.00 13.83
CA ARG A 61 -8.43 -2.79 13.43
C ARG A 61 -7.58 -2.00 12.46
N ALA A 62 -8.20 -1.39 11.45
CA ALA A 62 -7.50 -0.57 10.47
C ALA A 62 -6.72 0.58 11.11
N ARG A 63 -7.29 1.22 12.13
CA ARG A 63 -6.61 2.24 12.92
C ARG A 63 -5.36 1.70 13.61
N ARG A 64 -5.45 0.56 14.31
CA ARG A 64 -4.28 -0.08 14.95
C ARG A 64 -3.21 -0.48 13.94
N TRP A 65 -3.61 -1.01 12.78
CA TRP A 65 -2.65 -1.35 11.73
C TRP A 65 -1.95 -0.12 11.16
N ALA A 66 -2.70 0.96 10.92
CA ALA A 66 -2.15 2.23 10.45
C ALA A 66 -1.18 2.83 11.48
N GLU A 67 -1.55 2.84 12.76
CA GLU A 67 -0.73 3.32 13.87
C GLU A 67 0.60 2.57 13.99
N ARG A 68 0.55 1.22 13.92
CA ARG A 68 1.74 0.38 13.94
C ARG A 68 2.63 0.64 12.73
N THR A 69 2.03 0.75 11.54
CA THR A 69 2.75 1.02 10.29
C THR A 69 3.40 2.40 10.32
N TYR A 70 2.72 3.40 10.88
CA TYR A 70 3.27 4.74 11.06
C TYR A 70 4.56 4.73 11.87
N GLY A 71 4.58 4.03 13.01
CA GLY A 71 5.79 3.90 13.84
C GLY A 71 6.95 3.31 13.04
N VAL A 72 6.71 2.23 12.28
CA VAL A 72 7.74 1.62 11.44
C VAL A 72 8.20 2.57 10.33
N PHE A 73 7.29 3.30 9.69
CA PHE A 73 7.68 4.26 8.64
C PHE A 73 8.49 5.43 9.16
N LEU A 74 8.26 5.90 10.40
CA LEU A 74 9.10 6.92 11.03
C LEU A 74 10.53 6.41 11.26
N GLU A 75 10.68 5.15 11.68
CA GLU A 75 12.01 4.52 11.81
C GLU A 75 12.69 4.39 10.45
N LEU A 76 11.98 3.89 9.44
CA LEU A 76 12.52 3.74 8.09
C LEU A 76 12.87 5.07 7.42
N ALA A 77 12.15 6.14 7.70
CA ALA A 77 12.42 7.48 7.17
C ALA A 77 13.76 8.09 7.63
N THR A 78 14.41 7.47 8.61
CA THR A 78 15.76 7.88 9.06
C THR A 78 16.87 7.44 8.10
N ASP A 79 16.60 6.45 7.24
CA ASP A 79 17.52 5.94 6.24
C ASP A 79 16.95 6.15 4.81
N PRO A 80 17.55 7.05 4.01
CA PRO A 80 17.11 7.30 2.64
C PRO A 80 17.15 6.07 1.72
N ALA A 81 17.92 5.02 2.07
CA ALA A 81 17.99 3.80 1.28
C ALA A 81 16.67 3.03 1.27
N THR A 82 15.82 3.20 2.28
CA THR A 82 14.54 2.50 2.40
C THR A 82 13.47 2.96 1.40
N GLY A 83 13.62 4.16 0.82
CA GLY A 83 12.58 4.79 -0.01
C GLY A 83 11.47 5.47 0.80
N VAL A 84 11.53 5.44 2.14
CA VAL A 84 10.60 6.16 3.02
C VAL A 84 11.21 7.48 3.42
N HIS A 85 10.42 8.56 3.38
CA HIS A 85 10.84 9.88 3.86
C HIS A 85 9.64 10.66 4.39
N SER A 86 9.89 11.66 5.23
CA SER A 86 8.86 12.56 5.71
C SER A 86 8.79 13.81 4.85
N ALA A 87 7.59 14.21 4.46
CA ALA A 87 7.35 15.46 3.76
C ALA A 87 6.18 16.20 4.37
N SER A 88 6.24 17.54 4.35
CA SER A 88 5.11 18.39 4.69
C SER A 88 4.20 18.57 3.49
N GLY A 89 2.91 18.83 3.74
CA GLY A 89 1.99 19.06 2.63
C GLY A 89 0.57 19.28 3.12
N ILE A 90 -0.35 19.20 2.18
CA ILE A 90 -1.76 19.49 2.40
C ILE A 90 -2.60 18.26 2.05
N VAL A 91 -3.48 17.88 2.95
CA VAL A 91 -4.61 17.00 2.70
C VAL A 91 -5.86 17.88 2.57
N ALA A 92 -6.52 17.88 1.42
CA ALA A 92 -7.59 18.82 1.10
C ALA A 92 -8.88 18.11 0.67
N GLY A 93 -10.02 18.79 0.85
CA GLY A 93 -11.33 18.37 0.39
C GLY A 93 -12.06 19.50 -0.32
N ARG A 94 -12.87 19.15 -1.34
CA ARG A 94 -13.76 20.12 -2.00
C ARG A 94 -15.02 20.41 -1.17
N THR A 95 -15.32 19.52 -0.26
CA THR A 95 -16.39 19.63 0.74
C THR A 95 -15.78 19.43 2.13
N GLU A 96 -16.57 19.64 3.18
CA GLU A 96 -16.14 19.34 4.55
C GLU A 96 -15.75 17.87 4.71
N PHE A 97 -14.76 17.62 5.54
CA PHE A 97 -14.41 16.24 5.87
C PHE A 97 -15.52 15.62 6.72
N PRO A 98 -15.91 14.35 6.44
CA PRO A 98 -16.90 13.64 7.25
C PRO A 98 -16.49 13.52 8.73
N GLU A 99 -15.20 13.44 8.96
CA GLU A 99 -14.53 13.38 10.26
C GLU A 99 -13.37 14.39 10.25
N SER A 100 -13.13 15.11 11.33
CA SER A 100 -12.05 16.12 11.42
C SER A 100 -11.23 15.94 12.70
N PRO A 101 -9.93 15.59 12.60
CA PRO A 101 -9.18 15.20 11.39
C PRO A 101 -9.64 13.84 10.83
N PRO A 102 -9.61 13.64 9.51
CA PRO A 102 -10.07 12.39 8.91
C PRO A 102 -9.15 11.22 9.25
N GLY A 103 -9.75 10.12 9.73
CA GLY A 103 -9.10 8.83 9.95
C GLY A 103 -7.84 8.91 10.80
N ALA A 104 -6.75 8.31 10.31
CA ALA A 104 -5.49 8.21 11.02
C ALA A 104 -4.76 9.56 11.26
N LEU A 105 -5.12 10.64 10.56
CA LEU A 105 -4.52 11.96 10.83
C LEU A 105 -4.82 12.47 12.26
N GLY A 106 -5.90 11.99 12.88
CA GLY A 106 -6.21 12.29 14.29
C GLY A 106 -5.20 11.72 15.30
N LEU A 107 -4.31 10.83 14.85
CA LEU A 107 -3.23 10.24 15.66
C LEU A 107 -1.96 11.09 15.70
N LEU A 108 -1.88 12.12 14.85
CA LEU A 108 -0.66 12.88 14.61
C LEU A 108 -0.63 14.19 15.39
N ASP A 109 0.52 14.47 15.98
CA ASP A 109 0.82 15.80 16.49
C ASP A 109 1.15 16.76 15.33
N GLY A 110 0.83 18.05 15.53
CA GLY A 110 1.18 19.10 14.56
C GLY A 110 0.28 19.19 13.32
N VAL A 111 -0.77 18.39 13.22
CA VAL A 111 -1.80 18.58 12.19
C VAL A 111 -2.60 19.84 12.51
N ARG A 112 -2.71 20.73 11.54
CA ARG A 112 -3.45 21.99 11.71
C ARG A 112 -4.33 22.30 10.50
N PRO A 113 -5.45 23.02 10.67
CA PRO A 113 -6.18 23.56 9.54
C PRO A 113 -5.31 24.46 8.67
N CYS A 114 -5.56 24.45 7.37
CA CYS A 114 -4.96 25.41 6.47
C CYS A 114 -5.43 26.82 6.76
N GLY A 115 -4.51 27.78 6.73
CA GLY A 115 -4.81 29.19 6.86
C GLY A 115 -5.38 29.82 5.59
N ALA A 116 -5.76 31.09 5.67
CA ALA A 116 -6.22 31.84 4.52
C ALA A 116 -5.11 31.91 3.45
N GLY A 117 -5.44 31.48 2.21
CA GLY A 117 -4.52 31.49 1.08
C GLY A 117 -3.61 30.26 0.97
N GLU A 118 -3.65 29.32 1.91
CA GLU A 118 -2.89 28.06 1.77
C GLU A 118 -3.61 27.03 0.87
N LEU A 119 -4.93 27.14 0.73
CA LEU A 119 -5.71 26.22 -0.12
C LEU A 119 -5.77 26.72 -1.57
N PRO A 120 -5.54 25.83 -2.54
CA PRO A 120 -5.80 26.14 -3.94
C PRO A 120 -7.29 26.47 -4.19
N PRO A 121 -7.60 27.24 -5.25
CA PRO A 121 -8.98 27.50 -5.63
C PRO A 121 -9.79 26.21 -5.84
N GLY A 122 -11.03 26.20 -5.36
CA GLY A 122 -11.95 25.05 -5.49
C GLY A 122 -11.87 24.01 -4.37
N PHE A 123 -11.01 24.22 -3.36
CA PHE A 123 -10.99 23.42 -2.14
C PHE A 123 -11.62 24.21 -0.99
N ALA A 124 -12.50 23.56 -0.23
CA ALA A 124 -13.24 24.16 0.89
C ALA A 124 -12.54 24.00 2.23
N VAL A 125 -11.85 22.87 2.40
CA VAL A 125 -11.16 22.51 3.65
C VAL A 125 -9.79 21.92 3.35
N GLY A 126 -8.89 22.03 4.32
CA GLY A 126 -7.58 21.41 4.24
C GLY A 126 -6.88 21.35 5.58
N LEU A 127 -6.04 20.34 5.71
CA LEU A 127 -5.16 20.13 6.86
C LEU A 127 -3.71 20.11 6.37
N ARG A 128 -2.86 20.87 7.04
CA ARG A 128 -1.42 20.77 6.85
C ARG A 128 -0.86 19.73 7.82
N ALA A 129 -0.08 18.82 7.29
CA ALA A 129 0.53 17.74 8.04
C ALA A 129 1.93 17.41 7.50
N THR A 130 2.75 16.79 8.34
CA THR A 130 4.00 16.12 7.90
C THR A 130 3.77 14.63 7.97
N LEU A 131 3.88 13.94 6.83
CA LEU A 131 3.51 12.54 6.67
C LEU A 131 4.65 11.73 6.05
N PRO A 132 4.76 10.44 6.37
CA PRO A 132 5.59 9.53 5.60
C PRO A 132 5.09 9.39 4.16
N LEU A 133 5.98 9.66 3.21
CA LEU A 133 5.84 9.32 1.81
C LEU A 133 6.74 8.13 1.50
N VAL A 134 6.28 7.27 0.59
CA VAL A 134 7.00 6.06 0.23
C VAL A 134 7.24 6.03 -1.28
N ASP A 135 8.50 6.13 -1.70
CA ASP A 135 8.91 5.88 -3.09
C ASP A 135 8.82 4.38 -3.38
N MET A 136 7.68 3.95 -3.86
CA MET A 136 7.30 2.54 -3.91
C MET A 136 8.26 1.64 -4.70
N PRO A 137 8.78 2.02 -5.86
CA PRO A 137 9.80 1.19 -6.53
C PRO A 137 11.01 0.90 -5.63
N ARG A 138 11.55 1.93 -4.98
CA ARG A 138 12.69 1.81 -4.07
C ARG A 138 12.34 1.04 -2.80
N TYR A 139 11.15 1.28 -2.26
CA TYR A 139 10.68 0.60 -1.06
C TYR A 139 10.44 -0.90 -1.29
N MET A 140 9.91 -1.29 -2.45
CA MET A 140 9.72 -2.70 -2.79
C MET A 140 11.05 -3.43 -3.01
N GLU A 141 12.06 -2.75 -3.56
CA GLU A 141 13.43 -3.26 -3.64
C GLU A 141 14.01 -3.44 -2.23
N TYR A 142 13.94 -2.41 -1.39
CA TYR A 142 14.36 -2.49 0.01
C TYR A 142 13.70 -3.64 0.77
N LEU A 143 12.38 -3.82 0.66
CA LEU A 143 11.67 -4.93 1.32
C LEU A 143 12.14 -6.30 0.81
N SER A 144 12.36 -6.42 -0.49
CA SER A 144 12.87 -7.65 -1.10
C SER A 144 14.26 -7.99 -0.57
N ASP A 145 15.16 -7.02 -0.55
CA ASP A 145 16.52 -7.19 -0.05
C ASP A 145 16.53 -7.51 1.45
N ARG A 146 15.73 -6.81 2.24
CA ARG A 146 15.59 -7.06 3.68
C ARG A 146 15.09 -8.48 3.97
N PHE A 147 14.09 -8.94 3.22
CA PHE A 147 13.58 -10.31 3.31
C PHE A 147 14.64 -11.35 2.94
N LEU A 148 15.35 -11.16 1.82
CA LEU A 148 16.40 -12.08 1.36
C LEU A 148 17.58 -12.10 2.34
N ASN A 149 17.99 -10.94 2.87
CA ASN A 149 19.05 -10.83 3.86
C ASN A 149 18.69 -11.50 5.21
N ALA A 150 17.39 -11.58 5.53
CA ALA A 150 16.90 -12.37 6.68
C ALA A 150 16.87 -13.89 6.42
N GLY A 151 17.37 -14.35 5.26
CA GLY A 151 17.42 -15.76 4.87
C GLY A 151 16.13 -16.25 4.19
N GLY A 152 15.26 -15.36 3.74
CA GLY A 152 14.05 -15.69 2.99
C GLY A 152 14.34 -16.15 1.56
N GLU A 153 13.39 -16.86 0.96
CA GLU A 153 13.45 -17.33 -0.42
C GLU A 153 12.30 -16.74 -1.24
N LEU A 154 12.61 -16.05 -2.34
CA LEU A 154 11.64 -15.48 -3.27
C LEU A 154 11.61 -16.31 -4.56
N VAL A 155 10.46 -16.91 -4.87
CA VAL A 155 10.27 -17.80 -6.01
C VAL A 155 9.21 -17.24 -6.95
N HIS A 156 9.58 -17.02 -8.20
CA HIS A 156 8.65 -16.61 -9.25
C HIS A 156 7.86 -17.82 -9.78
N SER A 157 6.75 -18.12 -9.12
CA SER A 157 5.83 -19.19 -9.50
C SER A 157 4.44 -18.94 -8.92
N THR A 158 3.41 -19.13 -9.73
CA THR A 158 2.02 -18.94 -9.30
C THR A 158 1.56 -20.12 -8.45
N VAL A 159 0.90 -19.83 -7.32
CA VAL A 159 0.14 -20.82 -6.55
C VAL A 159 -1.26 -20.90 -7.14
N GLN A 160 -1.67 -22.07 -7.59
CA GLN A 160 -2.93 -22.25 -8.33
C GLN A 160 -4.13 -22.54 -7.43
N SER A 161 -3.90 -23.07 -6.21
CA SER A 161 -4.96 -23.41 -5.28
C SER A 161 -4.48 -23.45 -3.83
N LEU A 162 -5.41 -23.39 -2.88
CA LEU A 162 -5.09 -23.59 -1.46
C LEU A 162 -4.60 -25.01 -1.18
N SER A 163 -5.09 -26.03 -1.92
CA SER A 163 -4.59 -27.42 -1.81
C SER A 163 -3.11 -27.52 -2.18
N GLU A 164 -2.68 -26.85 -3.25
CA GLU A 164 -1.25 -26.77 -3.60
C GLU A 164 -0.42 -26.11 -2.49
N ALA A 165 -0.92 -25.00 -1.94
CA ALA A 165 -0.25 -24.30 -0.84
C ALA A 165 -0.18 -25.17 0.43
N ALA A 166 -1.24 -25.84 0.80
CA ALA A 166 -1.32 -26.74 1.96
C ALA A 166 -0.40 -27.96 1.82
N ALA A 167 -0.26 -28.50 0.60
CA ALA A 167 0.66 -29.59 0.31
C ALA A 167 2.13 -29.16 0.43
N GLU A 168 2.47 -27.87 0.18
CA GLU A 168 3.82 -27.34 0.30
C GLU A 168 4.19 -26.97 1.73
N SER A 169 3.26 -26.38 2.49
CA SER A 169 3.50 -25.93 3.87
C SER A 169 2.25 -26.04 4.76
N SER A 170 2.43 -26.50 5.99
CA SER A 170 1.37 -26.48 7.00
C SER A 170 1.07 -25.07 7.55
N LEU A 171 1.91 -24.08 7.26
CA LEU A 171 1.74 -22.68 7.64
C LEU A 171 1.80 -21.80 6.38
N VAL A 172 0.68 -21.16 6.06
CA VAL A 172 0.52 -20.39 4.83
C VAL A 172 -0.02 -19.00 5.15
N VAL A 173 0.53 -17.97 4.48
CA VAL A 173 -0.07 -16.63 4.49
C VAL A 173 -0.48 -16.26 3.06
N ASN A 174 -1.76 -15.99 2.87
CA ASN A 174 -2.31 -15.58 1.58
C ASN A 174 -2.35 -14.04 1.47
N CYS A 175 -1.37 -13.47 0.78
CA CYS A 175 -1.25 -12.06 0.44
C CYS A 175 -1.40 -11.83 -1.08
N ALA A 176 -2.25 -12.61 -1.75
CA ALA A 176 -2.36 -12.63 -3.21
C ALA A 176 -3.03 -11.36 -3.82
N GLY A 177 -3.39 -10.37 -2.99
CA GLY A 177 -4.02 -9.14 -3.46
C GLY A 177 -5.31 -9.39 -4.24
N VAL A 178 -5.41 -8.87 -5.48
CA VAL A 178 -6.57 -9.10 -6.33
C VAL A 178 -6.68 -10.57 -6.78
N GLY A 179 -5.58 -11.30 -6.86
CA GLY A 179 -5.53 -12.73 -7.19
C GLY A 179 -6.18 -13.63 -6.13
N ALA A 180 -6.39 -13.12 -4.91
CA ALA A 180 -7.14 -13.83 -3.88
C ALA A 180 -8.58 -14.15 -4.33
N ARG A 181 -9.18 -13.32 -5.21
CA ARG A 181 -10.50 -13.58 -5.80
C ARG A 181 -10.61 -14.98 -6.39
N GLU A 182 -9.62 -15.39 -7.16
CA GLU A 182 -9.60 -16.70 -7.83
C GLU A 182 -9.03 -17.78 -6.90
N LEU A 183 -7.95 -17.48 -6.20
CA LEU A 183 -7.23 -18.43 -5.35
C LEU A 183 -8.12 -19.04 -4.25
N VAL A 184 -9.00 -18.24 -3.65
CA VAL A 184 -9.91 -18.69 -2.55
C VAL A 184 -11.38 -18.60 -2.92
N GLY A 185 -11.72 -18.23 -4.16
CA GLY A 185 -13.10 -18.09 -4.60
C GLY A 185 -13.86 -16.96 -3.87
N ASP A 186 -13.19 -15.87 -3.48
CA ASP A 186 -13.84 -14.72 -2.82
C ASP A 186 -14.36 -13.69 -3.84
N PRO A 187 -15.65 -13.73 -4.22
CA PRO A 187 -16.21 -12.77 -5.17
C PRO A 187 -16.30 -11.35 -4.61
N GLY A 188 -16.15 -11.18 -3.29
CA GLY A 188 -16.11 -9.88 -2.62
C GLY A 188 -14.85 -9.07 -2.91
N VAL A 189 -13.78 -9.73 -3.39
CA VAL A 189 -12.58 -9.02 -3.88
C VAL A 189 -12.82 -8.57 -5.32
N ARG A 190 -12.68 -7.28 -5.57
CA ARG A 190 -12.86 -6.68 -6.90
C ARG A 190 -11.69 -5.76 -7.25
N PRO A 191 -11.27 -5.71 -8.52
CA PRO A 191 -10.26 -4.78 -8.95
C PRO A 191 -10.83 -3.37 -8.98
N VAL A 192 -10.00 -2.42 -8.58
CA VAL A 192 -10.22 -1.00 -8.85
C VAL A 192 -8.97 -0.51 -9.55
N SER A 193 -9.05 -0.31 -10.87
CA SER A 193 -7.93 0.21 -11.63
C SER A 193 -7.68 1.67 -11.26
N GLY A 194 -6.41 2.07 -11.29
CA GLY A 194 -6.07 3.46 -11.03
C GLY A 194 -4.75 3.83 -11.66
N GLN A 195 -4.79 4.94 -12.40
CA GLN A 195 -3.64 5.47 -13.12
C GLN A 195 -2.95 6.56 -12.33
N HIS A 196 -1.61 6.52 -12.36
CA HIS A 196 -0.70 7.59 -11.93
C HIS A 196 0.19 8.01 -13.11
N VAL A 197 0.61 9.26 -13.09
CA VAL A 197 1.59 9.81 -14.03
C VAL A 197 2.83 10.20 -13.26
N ILE A 198 3.98 9.67 -13.68
CA ILE A 198 5.27 10.03 -13.13
C ILE A 198 5.88 11.12 -13.99
N VAL A 199 6.19 12.24 -13.37
CA VAL A 199 6.86 13.34 -14.07
C VAL A 199 8.23 13.63 -13.44
N GLU A 200 9.06 14.33 -14.18
CA GLU A 200 10.25 14.95 -13.62
C GLU A 200 9.83 16.00 -12.61
N ASN A 201 10.37 15.95 -11.38
CA ASN A 201 9.98 16.89 -10.34
C ASN A 201 10.59 18.28 -10.63
N PRO A 202 9.77 19.32 -10.83
CA PRO A 202 10.26 20.67 -11.09
C PRO A 202 10.78 21.41 -9.83
N GLY A 203 11.00 20.67 -8.74
CA GLY A 203 11.51 21.23 -7.48
C GLY A 203 10.45 21.34 -6.38
N LEU A 204 9.33 20.61 -6.49
CA LEU A 204 8.33 20.53 -5.43
C LEU A 204 8.86 19.65 -4.29
N GLU A 205 8.75 20.15 -3.06
CA GLU A 205 9.16 19.45 -1.83
C GLU A 205 7.95 19.07 -0.98
N GLU A 206 6.82 19.76 -1.14
CA GLU A 206 5.58 19.51 -0.41
C GLU A 206 4.65 18.61 -1.23
N PHE A 207 3.89 17.74 -0.53
CA PHE A 207 2.84 16.97 -1.17
C PHE A 207 1.49 17.70 -1.15
N PHE A 208 0.61 17.29 -2.05
CA PHE A 208 -0.81 17.63 -2.03
C PHE A 208 -1.63 16.38 -2.30
N VAL A 209 -2.67 16.14 -1.49
CA VAL A 209 -3.59 15.01 -1.66
C VAL A 209 -5.02 15.49 -1.46
N GLU A 210 -5.83 15.37 -2.51
CA GLU A 210 -7.27 15.53 -2.44
C GLU A 210 -7.91 14.25 -1.90
N LEU A 211 -8.71 14.38 -0.84
CA LEU A 211 -9.64 13.32 -0.44
C LEU A 211 -10.91 13.47 -1.25
N SER A 212 -11.23 12.46 -2.03
CA SER A 212 -12.35 12.46 -2.96
C SER A 212 -13.11 11.15 -2.88
N ASP A 213 -14.44 11.24 -2.91
CA ASP A 213 -15.35 10.09 -2.99
C ASP A 213 -15.71 9.74 -4.45
N VAL A 214 -15.24 10.53 -5.41
CA VAL A 214 -15.44 10.29 -6.84
C VAL A 214 -14.23 9.59 -7.45
N GLY A 215 -14.41 8.99 -8.62
CA GLY A 215 -13.38 8.18 -9.28
C GLY A 215 -12.12 8.91 -9.75
N GLU A 216 -12.01 10.22 -9.51
CA GLU A 216 -10.86 11.06 -9.84
C GLU A 216 -10.52 12.00 -8.69
N TRP A 217 -9.22 12.25 -8.50
CA TRP A 217 -8.74 13.23 -7.52
C TRP A 217 -7.45 13.90 -8.00
N THR A 218 -7.05 14.95 -7.31
CA THR A 218 -5.80 15.65 -7.56
C THR A 218 -4.81 15.32 -6.45
N SER A 219 -3.65 14.80 -6.82
CA SER A 219 -2.54 14.63 -5.88
C SER A 219 -1.20 14.76 -6.57
N TYR A 220 -0.21 15.23 -5.84
CA TYR A 220 1.19 15.13 -6.22
C TYR A 220 2.04 14.79 -4.99
N MET A 221 2.97 13.86 -5.18
CA MET A 221 3.83 13.33 -4.12
C MET A 221 5.28 13.35 -4.58
N PRO A 222 6.13 14.20 -3.98
CA PRO A 222 7.53 14.34 -4.37
C PRO A 222 8.39 13.22 -3.79
N HIS A 223 9.24 12.63 -4.64
CA HIS A 223 10.25 11.65 -4.29
C HIS A 223 11.58 12.03 -4.96
N GLY A 224 12.21 13.12 -4.47
CA GLY A 224 13.42 13.68 -5.06
C GLY A 224 13.18 14.15 -6.48
N GLN A 225 13.82 13.53 -7.48
CA GLN A 225 13.67 13.90 -8.89
C GLN A 225 12.39 13.35 -9.54
N ARG A 226 11.66 12.47 -8.86
CA ARG A 226 10.37 11.93 -9.31
C ARG A 226 9.24 12.63 -8.60
N LEU A 227 8.17 12.89 -9.32
CA LEU A 227 6.92 13.37 -8.77
C LEU A 227 5.79 12.47 -9.27
N VAL A 228 5.06 11.87 -8.34
CA VAL A 228 3.90 11.03 -8.65
C VAL A 228 2.66 11.92 -8.69
N LEU A 229 1.99 11.98 -9.83
CA LEU A 229 0.74 12.69 -10.00
C LEU A 229 -0.43 11.69 -10.00
N GLY A 230 -1.50 12.04 -9.34
CA GLY A 230 -2.67 11.16 -9.29
C GLY A 230 -4.01 11.91 -9.25
N GLY A 231 -5.05 11.23 -9.38
CA GLY A 231 -5.17 9.83 -9.80
C GLY A 231 -6.60 9.50 -10.18
N THR A 232 -6.81 8.22 -10.45
CA THR A 232 -8.13 7.70 -10.81
C THR A 232 -8.46 6.41 -10.05
N ALA A 233 -9.75 6.08 -10.00
CA ALA A 233 -10.26 4.81 -9.50
C ALA A 233 -11.47 4.38 -10.33
N VAL A 234 -11.33 3.29 -11.09
CA VAL A 234 -12.40 2.72 -11.92
C VAL A 234 -12.75 1.34 -11.36
N GLU A 235 -13.96 1.22 -10.84
CA GLU A 235 -14.46 -0.01 -10.25
C GLU A 235 -14.64 -1.11 -11.30
N HIS A 236 -14.34 -2.36 -10.92
CA HIS A 236 -14.48 -3.56 -11.74
C HIS A 236 -13.66 -3.56 -13.04
N ASP A 237 -12.70 -2.69 -13.15
CA ASP A 237 -11.81 -2.61 -14.30
C ASP A 237 -10.53 -3.41 -14.06
N TRP A 238 -10.23 -4.33 -15.02
CA TRP A 238 -9.05 -5.19 -15.01
C TRP A 238 -7.94 -4.69 -15.94
N ASP A 239 -8.20 -3.62 -16.71
CA ASP A 239 -7.22 -3.11 -17.65
C ASP A 239 -6.08 -2.41 -16.91
N ARG A 240 -4.86 -2.77 -17.27
CA ARG A 240 -3.61 -2.17 -16.77
C ARG A 240 -2.92 -1.32 -17.85
N THR A 241 -3.58 -1.10 -18.96
CA THR A 241 -3.07 -0.26 -20.05
C THR A 241 -3.28 1.21 -19.69
N PRO A 242 -2.24 2.05 -19.69
CA PRO A 242 -2.42 3.48 -19.48
C PRO A 242 -3.29 4.11 -20.57
N ASP A 243 -4.23 4.99 -20.17
CA ASP A 243 -5.06 5.76 -21.05
C ASP A 243 -4.48 7.19 -21.19
N PRO A 244 -4.12 7.62 -22.42
CA PRO A 244 -3.60 8.97 -22.65
C PRO A 244 -4.59 10.08 -22.25
N GLN A 245 -5.91 9.86 -22.35
CA GLN A 245 -6.91 10.87 -21.93
C GLN A 245 -6.93 11.03 -20.39
N VAL A 246 -6.74 9.93 -19.67
CA VAL A 246 -6.58 9.95 -18.22
C VAL A 246 -5.30 10.69 -17.83
N THR A 247 -4.19 10.44 -18.54
CA THR A 247 -2.93 11.17 -18.35
C THR A 247 -3.12 12.68 -18.52
N GLU A 248 -3.74 13.12 -19.62
CA GLU A 248 -4.04 14.54 -19.86
C GLU A 248 -4.93 15.12 -18.75
N GLY A 249 -5.93 14.36 -18.29
CA GLY A 249 -6.81 14.72 -17.18
C GLY A 249 -6.04 14.96 -15.88
N ILE A 250 -5.13 14.05 -15.53
CA ILE A 250 -4.27 14.16 -14.33
C ILE A 250 -3.37 15.39 -14.42
N LEU A 251 -2.66 15.57 -15.54
CA LEU A 251 -1.78 16.72 -15.76
C LEU A 251 -2.55 18.05 -15.67
N ARG A 252 -3.72 18.14 -16.28
CA ARG A 252 -4.56 19.32 -16.22
C ARG A 252 -5.01 19.65 -14.80
N ARG A 253 -5.47 18.65 -14.02
CA ARG A 253 -5.89 18.87 -12.63
C ARG A 253 -4.73 19.30 -11.74
N CYS A 254 -3.59 18.64 -11.85
CA CYS A 254 -2.39 18.98 -11.08
C CYS A 254 -1.84 20.36 -11.48
N GLY A 255 -1.80 20.68 -12.78
CA GLY A 255 -1.39 21.98 -13.30
C GLY A 255 -2.28 23.15 -12.86
N ALA A 256 -3.59 22.89 -12.67
CA ALA A 256 -4.52 23.90 -12.17
C ALA A 256 -4.21 24.37 -10.73
N ILE A 257 -3.59 23.53 -9.91
CA ILE A 257 -3.18 23.89 -8.53
C ILE A 257 -1.69 24.19 -8.40
N GLN A 258 -0.88 23.63 -9.30
CA GLN A 258 0.57 23.87 -9.40
C GLN A 258 0.96 24.17 -10.86
N PRO A 259 0.92 25.44 -11.29
CA PRO A 259 1.13 25.81 -12.70
C PRO A 259 2.44 25.31 -13.31
N VAL A 260 3.50 25.13 -12.51
CA VAL A 260 4.76 24.57 -12.97
C VAL A 260 4.63 23.16 -13.55
N LEU A 261 3.56 22.43 -13.20
CA LEU A 261 3.30 21.07 -13.69
C LEU A 261 2.70 21.03 -15.11
N HIS A 262 2.28 22.16 -15.69
CA HIS A 262 1.82 22.20 -17.08
C HIS A 262 2.91 21.83 -18.08
N GLU A 263 4.18 22.12 -17.74
CA GLU A 263 5.34 21.85 -18.59
C GLU A 263 6.15 20.65 -18.09
N ALA A 264 5.64 19.93 -17.07
CA ALA A 264 6.37 18.82 -16.48
C ALA A 264 6.53 17.66 -17.46
N ARG A 265 7.76 17.17 -17.60
CA ARG A 265 8.07 16.08 -18.53
C ARG A 265 7.56 14.75 -17.97
N VAL A 266 6.61 14.13 -18.67
CA VAL A 266 6.15 12.76 -18.35
C VAL A 266 7.30 11.77 -18.56
N ARG A 267 7.51 10.91 -17.57
CA ARG A 267 8.50 9.83 -17.56
C ARG A 267 7.84 8.48 -17.74
N GLU A 268 6.76 8.23 -17.01
CA GLU A 268 6.05 6.96 -16.97
C GLU A 268 4.57 7.18 -16.72
N GLU A 269 3.75 6.25 -17.20
CA GLU A 269 2.33 6.14 -16.94
C GLU A 269 2.09 4.75 -16.34
N LEU A 270 1.49 4.69 -15.15
CA LEU A 270 1.39 3.46 -14.37
C LEU A 270 -0.05 3.18 -14.00
N VAL A 271 -0.50 1.94 -14.20
CA VAL A 271 -1.84 1.49 -13.79
C VAL A 271 -1.71 0.31 -12.82
N GLY A 272 -2.37 0.40 -11.68
CA GLY A 272 -2.44 -0.66 -10.69
C GLY A 272 -3.87 -1.11 -10.41
N LEU A 273 -4.03 -2.39 -10.05
CA LEU A 273 -5.32 -2.98 -9.68
C LEU A 273 -5.43 -3.07 -8.15
N ARG A 274 -6.11 -2.11 -7.53
CA ARG A 274 -6.34 -2.12 -6.08
C ARG A 274 -7.29 -3.25 -5.72
N PRO A 275 -6.91 -4.16 -4.79
CA PRO A 275 -7.76 -5.28 -4.37
C PRO A 275 -8.83 -4.79 -3.38
N ARG A 276 -9.94 -4.24 -3.88
CA ARG A 276 -11.00 -3.71 -3.02
C ARG A 276 -11.90 -4.83 -2.50
N SER A 277 -12.20 -4.76 -1.21
CA SER A 277 -13.25 -5.56 -0.57
C SER A 277 -14.00 -4.69 0.44
N ASP A 278 -15.18 -5.14 0.87
CA ASP A 278 -15.98 -4.41 1.85
C ASP A 278 -15.38 -4.47 3.26
N SER A 279 -14.52 -5.45 3.50
CA SER A 279 -13.73 -5.60 4.73
C SER A 279 -12.41 -6.27 4.41
N VAL A 280 -11.33 -5.84 5.06
CA VAL A 280 -10.03 -6.52 4.97
C VAL A 280 -10.16 -7.96 5.46
N ARG A 281 -9.64 -8.90 4.70
CA ARG A 281 -9.58 -10.32 5.05
C ARG A 281 -8.27 -10.58 5.80
N LEU A 282 -8.28 -10.36 7.11
CA LEU A 282 -7.17 -10.75 7.99
C LEU A 282 -7.71 -11.67 9.09
N HIS A 283 -7.65 -12.97 8.80
CA HIS A 283 -8.17 -14.05 9.67
C HIS A 283 -7.52 -15.39 9.35
N THR A 284 -7.69 -16.34 10.26
CA THR A 284 -7.18 -17.71 10.12
C THR A 284 -8.27 -18.64 9.55
N GLU A 285 -7.86 -19.53 8.64
CA GLU A 285 -8.60 -20.67 8.15
C GLU A 285 -7.77 -21.94 8.36
N HIS A 286 -8.44 -23.09 8.61
CA HIS A 286 -7.80 -24.40 8.57
C HIS A 286 -8.27 -25.15 7.34
N TYR A 287 -7.32 -25.51 6.48
CA TYR A 287 -7.60 -26.12 5.20
C TYR A 287 -6.62 -27.26 4.91
N GLU A 288 -7.14 -28.50 4.72
CA GLU A 288 -6.35 -29.71 4.43
C GLU A 288 -5.13 -29.92 5.37
N GLY A 289 -5.32 -29.64 6.67
CA GLY A 289 -4.27 -29.78 7.68
C GLY A 289 -3.30 -28.63 7.80
N ALA A 290 -3.41 -27.62 6.90
CA ALA A 290 -2.64 -26.40 7.02
C ALA A 290 -3.42 -25.32 7.77
N ARG A 291 -2.69 -24.44 8.47
CA ARG A 291 -3.18 -23.18 8.98
C ARG A 291 -2.88 -22.10 7.95
N ILE A 292 -3.92 -21.47 7.42
CA ILE A 292 -3.81 -20.40 6.43
C ILE A 292 -4.26 -19.09 7.08
N VAL A 293 -3.42 -18.07 7.02
CA VAL A 293 -3.80 -16.70 7.38
C VAL A 293 -4.03 -15.93 6.09
N HIS A 294 -5.23 -15.43 5.91
CA HIS A 294 -5.54 -14.51 4.81
C HIS A 294 -5.15 -13.10 5.20
N ASP A 295 -4.56 -12.35 4.27
CA ASP A 295 -4.18 -10.94 4.43
C ASP A 295 -4.31 -10.22 3.08
N TYR A 296 -5.54 -9.89 2.69
CA TYR A 296 -5.85 -9.25 1.42
C TYR A 296 -7.10 -8.36 1.49
N GLY A 297 -7.41 -7.67 0.39
CA GLY A 297 -8.62 -6.86 0.29
C GLY A 297 -8.47 -5.42 0.80
N HIS A 298 -7.26 -4.88 0.83
CA HIS A 298 -6.93 -3.56 1.41
C HIS A 298 -7.24 -2.37 0.49
N GLY A 299 -7.78 -2.59 -0.72
CA GLY A 299 -8.07 -1.53 -1.66
C GLY A 299 -6.86 -0.65 -1.93
N GLY A 300 -7.04 0.67 -1.86
CA GLY A 300 -5.97 1.66 -2.04
C GLY A 300 -5.11 1.92 -0.80
N SER A 301 -5.41 1.30 0.35
CA SER A 301 -4.77 1.61 1.64
C SER A 301 -3.73 0.58 2.09
N GLY A 302 -3.40 -0.41 1.26
CA GLY A 302 -2.51 -1.51 1.65
C GLY A 302 -1.16 -1.07 2.20
N VAL A 303 -0.51 -0.10 1.59
CA VAL A 303 0.82 0.39 2.03
C VAL A 303 0.76 0.95 3.46
N MET A 304 -0.24 1.77 3.76
CA MET A 304 -0.35 2.47 5.05
C MET A 304 -0.71 1.58 6.23
N VAL A 305 -1.12 0.33 5.99
CA VAL A 305 -1.45 -0.65 7.04
C VAL A 305 -0.52 -1.87 7.02
N SER A 306 0.44 -1.93 6.11
CA SER A 306 1.21 -3.13 5.77
C SER A 306 1.93 -3.76 6.96
N TRP A 307 2.67 -3.00 7.76
CA TRP A 307 3.37 -3.54 8.90
C TRP A 307 2.43 -3.96 10.04
N GLY A 308 1.36 -3.19 10.26
CA GLY A 308 0.34 -3.56 11.24
C GLY A 308 -0.33 -4.89 10.89
N CYS A 309 -0.72 -5.07 9.62
CA CYS A 309 -1.26 -6.33 9.11
C CYS A 309 -0.22 -7.46 9.19
N ALA A 310 1.04 -7.20 8.82
CA ALA A 310 2.11 -8.18 8.86
C ALA A 310 2.36 -8.74 10.27
N TYR A 311 2.42 -7.89 11.27
CA TYR A 311 2.56 -8.34 12.66
C TYR A 311 1.35 -9.13 13.15
N GLU A 312 0.14 -8.70 12.80
CA GLU A 312 -1.07 -9.43 13.18
C GLU A 312 -1.17 -10.76 12.43
N ALA A 313 -0.86 -10.81 11.14
CA ALA A 313 -0.82 -12.05 10.36
C ALA A 313 0.18 -13.06 10.92
N ALA A 314 1.39 -12.60 11.26
CA ALA A 314 2.41 -13.45 11.90
C ALA A 314 1.92 -13.98 13.26
N GLY A 315 1.30 -13.12 14.08
CA GLY A 315 0.73 -13.54 15.37
C GLY A 315 -0.37 -14.58 15.22
N LEU A 316 -1.28 -14.41 14.26
CA LEU A 316 -2.35 -15.38 13.96
C LEU A 316 -1.79 -16.72 13.44
N LEU A 317 -0.74 -16.64 12.59
CA LEU A 317 -0.13 -17.82 12.01
C LEU A 317 0.54 -18.71 13.07
N LEU A 318 1.20 -18.08 14.05
CA LEU A 318 2.03 -18.74 15.05
C LEU A 318 1.29 -19.00 16.37
N ALA A 319 0.03 -18.55 16.52
CA ALA A 319 -0.75 -18.76 17.74
C ALA A 319 -0.84 -20.24 18.11
N ASP A 320 -0.70 -20.55 19.39
CA ASP A 320 -0.84 -21.91 19.95
C ASP A 320 0.05 -23.00 19.30
N LEU A 321 1.18 -22.62 18.67
CA LEU A 321 2.14 -23.59 18.11
C LEU A 321 3.27 -23.95 19.07
N ASP A 322 3.39 -23.24 20.19
CA ASP A 322 4.42 -23.45 21.22
C ASP A 322 3.90 -24.22 22.46
N ASP A 323 2.60 -24.61 22.45
CA ASP A 323 1.97 -25.48 23.44
C ASP A 323 2.05 -26.95 22.96
#